data_64802a878927cc44548f05a13e1e6473
#
_entry.id   64802a878927cc44548f05a13e1e6473
#
_cell.length_a   1.000
_cell.length_b   1.000
_cell.length_c   1.000
_cell.angle_alpha   90.00
_cell.angle_beta   90.00
_cell.angle_gamma   90.00
#
_symmetry.space_group_name_H-M   'P 1'
#
loop_
_entity.id
_entity.type
_entity.pdbx_description
1 polymer ?
#
loop_
_entity_poly.entity_id
_entity_poly.type
_entity_poly.pdbx_seq_one_letter_code
_entity_poly.pdbx_strand_id
1 'polypeptide(L)'
;MNAAAAKALPETAAPAADGALVLAFDGVLTRFGTLCLSHDEARELARCHDVSHADADLPPALRHRTDEVDDVRTLLLEFARGEPAPWLASAVAVACLGDNHLWQDLGLPSRAVLSQLLGTYFPALVARNHGDMKWKKFLYKELCDRAQVLCRAPSCAVCSDYAFCFGPEEGPALPPRD
;
A
#
# COMPACT_ATOMS: atom_id res chain seq x y z
N MET A 1 7.23 29.15 39.52
CA MET A 1 7.39 29.01 38.07
C MET A 1 7.82 27.57 37.78
N ASN A 2 6.86 26.69 37.51
CA ASN A 2 7.10 25.27 37.29
C ASN A 2 6.84 25.00 35.79
N ALA A 3 7.91 24.82 35.03
CA ALA A 3 7.82 24.34 33.66
C ALA A 3 7.58 22.82 33.70
N ALA A 4 6.36 22.40 33.37
CA ALA A 4 6.03 21.00 33.16
C ALA A 4 6.74 20.52 31.87
N ALA A 5 7.75 19.67 32.05
CA ALA A 5 8.38 18.96 30.96
C ALA A 5 7.34 18.02 30.33
N ALA A 6 6.97 18.31 29.09
CA ALA A 6 6.18 17.38 28.26
C ALA A 6 7.02 16.13 28.05
N LYS A 7 6.59 15.02 28.64
CA LYS A 7 7.19 13.70 28.48
C LYS A 7 6.87 13.25 27.04
N ALA A 8 7.86 13.34 26.16
CA ALA A 8 7.76 12.76 24.81
C ALA A 8 7.44 11.26 24.96
N LEU A 9 6.35 10.81 24.33
CA LEU A 9 6.05 9.40 24.19
C LEU A 9 7.19 8.74 23.41
N PRO A 10 7.60 7.52 23.76
CA PRO A 10 8.64 6.84 23.01
C PRO A 10 8.18 6.66 21.56
N GLU A 11 8.97 7.18 20.65
CA GLU A 11 8.85 6.93 19.22
C GLU A 11 9.01 5.42 19.03
N THR A 12 7.91 4.73 18.76
CA THR A 12 7.92 3.29 18.50
C THR A 12 8.79 3.08 17.28
N ALA A 13 9.90 2.40 17.46
CA ALA A 13 10.82 2.07 16.35
C ALA A 13 10.02 1.43 15.21
N ALA A 14 10.25 1.88 13.97
CA ALA A 14 9.60 1.30 12.80
C ALA A 14 9.89 -0.21 12.77
N PRO A 15 8.89 -1.05 12.46
CA PRO A 15 9.10 -2.50 12.38
C PRO A 15 10.16 -2.81 11.32
N ALA A 16 10.96 -3.86 11.55
CA ALA A 16 11.84 -4.41 10.52
C ALA A 16 11.02 -4.79 9.28
N ALA A 17 11.65 -4.90 8.11
CA ALA A 17 10.95 -5.17 6.84
C ALA A 17 10.03 -6.40 6.92
N ASP A 18 10.46 -7.47 7.59
CA ASP A 18 9.63 -8.66 7.80
C ASP A 18 8.39 -8.39 8.65
N GLY A 19 8.53 -7.61 9.73
CA GLY A 19 7.40 -7.21 10.56
C GLY A 19 6.41 -6.29 9.81
N ALA A 20 6.91 -5.39 8.98
CA ALA A 20 6.07 -4.53 8.14
C ALA A 20 5.32 -5.36 7.07
N LEU A 21 5.96 -6.39 6.52
CA LEU A 21 5.36 -7.31 5.57
C LEU A 21 4.17 -8.07 6.18
N VAL A 22 4.37 -8.64 7.38
CA VAL A 22 3.30 -9.33 8.13
C VAL A 22 2.13 -8.38 8.40
N LEU A 23 2.40 -7.16 8.88
CA LEU A 23 1.34 -6.15 9.10
C LEU A 23 0.59 -5.82 7.82
N ALA A 24 1.27 -5.69 6.69
CA ALA A 24 0.63 -5.38 5.41
C ALA A 24 -0.31 -6.51 4.97
N PHE A 25 0.10 -7.76 5.09
CA PHE A 25 -0.74 -8.91 4.75
C PHE A 25 -1.93 -9.03 5.69
N ASP A 26 -1.71 -8.98 7.01
CA ASP A 26 -2.78 -9.05 8.00
C ASP A 26 -3.79 -7.91 7.82
N GLY A 27 -3.30 -6.69 7.63
CA GLY A 27 -4.14 -5.52 7.40
C GLY A 27 -5.02 -5.64 6.16
N VAL A 28 -4.50 -6.17 5.06
CA VAL A 28 -5.28 -6.34 3.83
C VAL A 28 -6.22 -7.53 3.94
N LEU A 29 -5.79 -8.67 4.47
CA LEU A 29 -6.67 -9.83 4.69
C LEU A 29 -7.86 -9.45 5.57
N THR A 30 -7.62 -8.71 6.64
CA THR A 30 -8.67 -8.24 7.55
C THR A 30 -9.66 -7.30 6.86
N ARG A 31 -9.19 -6.41 5.97
CA ARG A 31 -10.04 -5.37 5.34
C ARG A 31 -10.69 -5.80 4.04
N PHE A 32 -10.00 -6.59 3.24
CA PHE A 32 -10.37 -6.88 1.85
C PHE A 32 -10.52 -8.37 1.54
N GLY A 33 -10.27 -9.25 2.51
CA GLY A 33 -10.37 -10.69 2.30
C GLY A 33 -9.13 -11.28 1.61
N THR A 34 -9.32 -12.36 0.85
CA THR A 34 -8.26 -13.23 0.34
C THR A 34 -7.39 -12.65 -0.80
N LEU A 35 -7.30 -11.34 -0.95
CA LEU A 35 -6.34 -10.67 -1.85
C LEU A 35 -6.48 -11.04 -3.34
N CYS A 36 -7.62 -11.55 -3.78
CA CYS A 36 -7.77 -12.16 -5.11
C CYS A 36 -6.78 -13.33 -5.34
N LEU A 37 -6.24 -13.91 -4.28
CA LEU A 37 -5.45 -15.14 -4.33
C LEU A 37 -6.38 -16.35 -4.38
N SER A 38 -5.91 -17.42 -5.00
CA SER A 38 -6.56 -18.72 -4.83
C SER A 38 -6.48 -19.19 -3.37
N HIS A 39 -7.36 -20.08 -2.98
CA HIS A 39 -7.35 -20.63 -1.62
C HIS A 39 -6.02 -21.28 -1.23
N ASP A 40 -5.31 -21.87 -2.19
CA ASP A 40 -4.00 -22.49 -1.96
C ASP A 40 -2.90 -21.45 -1.79
N GLU A 41 -2.91 -20.38 -2.59
CA GLU A 41 -1.98 -19.25 -2.46
C GLU A 41 -2.19 -18.51 -1.14
N ALA A 42 -3.42 -18.28 -0.71
CA ALA A 42 -3.72 -17.65 0.57
C ALA A 42 -3.25 -18.49 1.76
N ARG A 43 -3.41 -19.83 1.69
CA ARG A 43 -2.89 -20.75 2.70
C ARG A 43 -1.36 -20.76 2.76
N GLU A 44 -0.71 -20.75 1.61
CA GLU A 44 0.76 -20.69 1.53
C GLU A 44 1.30 -19.37 2.09
N LEU A 45 0.65 -18.26 1.77
CA LEU A 45 0.98 -16.95 2.33
C LEU A 45 0.88 -16.94 3.86
N ALA A 46 -0.24 -17.44 4.40
CA ALA A 46 -0.44 -17.54 5.84
C ALA A 46 0.63 -18.42 6.52
N ARG A 47 0.99 -19.54 5.89
CA ARG A 47 2.02 -20.46 6.41
C ARG A 47 3.42 -19.84 6.39
N CYS A 48 3.77 -19.10 5.34
CA CYS A 48 5.11 -18.54 5.16
C CYS A 48 5.35 -17.28 6.00
N HIS A 49 4.29 -16.53 6.30
CA HIS A 49 4.40 -15.21 6.91
C HIS A 49 3.69 -15.08 8.26
N ASP A 50 3.23 -16.19 8.85
CA ASP A 50 2.52 -16.22 10.15
C ASP A 50 1.37 -15.19 10.22
N VAL A 51 0.60 -15.11 9.15
CA VAL A 51 -0.50 -14.17 9.02
C VAL A 51 -1.79 -14.83 9.44
N SER A 52 -2.62 -14.12 10.23
CA SER A 52 -3.96 -14.58 10.58
C SER A 52 -4.82 -14.68 9.32
N HIS A 53 -5.29 -15.88 9.02
CA HIS A 53 -6.06 -16.16 7.83
C HIS A 53 -7.56 -15.96 8.11
N ALA A 54 -8.18 -15.01 7.44
CA ALA A 54 -9.63 -14.91 7.38
C ALA A 54 -10.10 -15.47 6.03
N ASP A 55 -10.97 -16.47 6.04
CA ASP A 55 -11.63 -17.02 4.84
C ASP A 55 -12.67 -16.03 4.26
N ALA A 56 -12.30 -14.77 4.15
CA ALA A 56 -13.19 -13.73 3.68
C ALA A 56 -12.87 -13.37 2.22
N ASP A 57 -13.86 -13.52 1.37
CA ASP A 57 -13.81 -13.03 -0.01
C ASP A 57 -13.72 -11.51 -0.05
N LEU A 58 -13.20 -10.97 -1.17
CA LEU A 58 -13.26 -9.56 -1.47
C LEU A 58 -14.67 -9.00 -1.27
N PRO A 59 -14.85 -7.88 -0.56
CA PRO A 59 -16.16 -7.28 -0.33
C PRO A 59 -16.96 -7.15 -1.63
N PRO A 60 -18.25 -7.52 -1.66
CA PRO A 60 -19.06 -7.51 -2.89
C PRO A 60 -19.03 -6.18 -3.64
N ALA A 61 -18.97 -5.07 -2.89
CA ALA A 61 -18.88 -3.72 -3.46
C ALA A 61 -17.61 -3.46 -4.29
N LEU A 62 -16.56 -4.25 -4.10
CA LEU A 62 -15.28 -4.09 -4.78
C LEU A 62 -15.07 -5.10 -5.92
N ARG A 63 -15.94 -6.09 -6.05
CA ARG A 63 -15.80 -7.16 -7.05
C ARG A 63 -15.81 -6.66 -8.50
N HIS A 64 -16.45 -5.53 -8.78
CA HIS A 64 -16.48 -4.93 -10.11
C HIS A 64 -15.20 -4.17 -10.48
N ARG A 65 -14.24 -4.04 -9.55
CA ARG A 65 -12.96 -3.34 -9.74
C ARG A 65 -11.76 -4.31 -9.77
N THR A 66 -12.00 -5.58 -10.03
CA THR A 66 -10.93 -6.60 -10.09
C THR A 66 -9.93 -6.32 -11.20
N ASP A 67 -10.37 -5.73 -12.32
CA ASP A 67 -9.48 -5.35 -13.42
C ASP A 67 -8.42 -4.33 -12.96
N GLU A 68 -8.78 -3.40 -12.08
CA GLU A 68 -7.83 -2.44 -11.48
C GLU A 68 -6.79 -3.15 -10.61
N VAL A 69 -7.17 -4.22 -9.91
CA VAL A 69 -6.25 -5.03 -9.11
C VAL A 69 -5.24 -5.72 -10.01
N ASP A 70 -5.69 -6.33 -11.10
CA ASP A 70 -4.82 -7.03 -12.04
C ASP A 70 -3.82 -6.07 -12.71
N ASP A 71 -4.25 -4.88 -13.06
CA ASP A 71 -3.39 -3.85 -13.66
C ASP A 71 -2.29 -3.39 -12.70
N VAL A 72 -2.66 -3.04 -11.45
CA VAL A 72 -1.70 -2.60 -10.43
C VAL A 72 -0.76 -3.75 -10.04
N ARG A 73 -1.28 -4.96 -9.89
CA ARG A 73 -0.48 -6.15 -9.59
C ARG A 73 0.54 -6.42 -10.69
N THR A 74 0.12 -6.37 -11.94
CA THR A 74 0.99 -6.58 -13.11
C THR A 74 2.10 -5.53 -13.16
N LEU A 75 1.76 -4.26 -12.94
CA LEU A 75 2.75 -3.18 -12.83
C LEU A 75 3.80 -3.48 -11.76
N LEU A 76 3.39 -3.88 -10.55
CA LEU A 76 4.30 -4.15 -9.44
C LEU A 76 5.19 -5.37 -9.72
N LEU A 77 4.64 -6.44 -10.31
CA LEU A 77 5.37 -7.67 -10.60
C LEU A 77 6.56 -7.46 -11.54
N GLU A 78 6.50 -6.49 -12.45
CA GLU A 78 7.63 -6.16 -13.33
C GLU A 78 8.86 -5.64 -12.57
N PHE A 79 8.65 -5.08 -11.38
CA PHE A 79 9.71 -4.51 -10.54
C PHE A 79 10.00 -5.34 -9.30
N ALA A 80 9.34 -6.50 -9.17
CA ALA A 80 9.40 -7.35 -7.98
C ALA A 80 10.81 -7.92 -7.74
N ARG A 81 11.23 -7.94 -6.48
CA ARG A 81 12.48 -8.58 -6.03
C ARG A 81 12.23 -9.41 -4.77
N GLY A 82 12.70 -10.65 -4.82
CA GLY A 82 12.60 -11.59 -3.70
C GLY A 82 11.25 -12.30 -3.61
N GLU A 83 11.22 -13.39 -2.87
CA GLU A 83 10.07 -14.28 -2.70
C GLU A 83 8.76 -13.60 -2.24
N PRO A 84 8.76 -12.71 -1.23
CA PRO A 84 7.53 -12.06 -0.77
C PRO A 84 6.96 -11.04 -1.75
N ALA A 85 7.75 -10.54 -2.72
CA ALA A 85 7.33 -9.46 -3.58
C ALA A 85 6.06 -9.74 -4.40
N PRO A 86 5.82 -10.93 -4.98
CA PRO A 86 4.58 -11.23 -5.69
C PRO A 86 3.33 -11.13 -4.82
N TRP A 87 3.40 -11.60 -3.58
CA TRP A 87 2.29 -11.53 -2.64
C TRP A 87 2.08 -10.11 -2.14
N LEU A 88 3.17 -9.37 -1.87
CA LEU A 88 3.08 -7.95 -1.54
C LEU A 88 2.48 -7.14 -2.70
N ALA A 89 2.79 -7.50 -3.95
CA ALA A 89 2.15 -6.88 -5.12
C ALA A 89 0.63 -7.06 -5.10
N SER A 90 0.15 -8.26 -4.78
CA SER A 90 -1.29 -8.52 -4.63
C SER A 90 -1.89 -7.73 -3.48
N ALA A 91 -1.22 -7.67 -2.31
CA ALA A 91 -1.67 -6.89 -1.16
C ALA A 91 -1.79 -5.40 -1.49
N VAL A 92 -0.75 -4.83 -2.11
CA VAL A 92 -0.74 -3.41 -2.53
C VAL A 92 -1.84 -3.13 -3.55
N ALA A 93 -2.03 -4.01 -4.54
CA ALA A 93 -3.04 -3.84 -5.57
C ALA A 93 -4.45 -3.82 -4.98
N VAL A 94 -4.78 -4.76 -4.09
CA VAL A 94 -6.08 -4.78 -3.40
C VAL A 94 -6.26 -3.56 -2.49
N ALA A 95 -5.24 -3.16 -1.74
CA ALA A 95 -5.29 -1.97 -0.89
C ALA A 95 -5.49 -0.66 -1.69
N CYS A 96 -5.13 -0.64 -2.98
CA CYS A 96 -5.44 0.50 -3.85
C CYS A 96 -6.93 0.72 -4.04
N LEU A 97 -7.78 -0.30 -3.87
CA LEU A 97 -9.24 -0.18 -3.94
C LEU A 97 -9.85 0.56 -2.74
N GLY A 98 -9.14 0.69 -1.64
CA GLY A 98 -9.62 1.37 -0.44
C GLY A 98 -9.69 2.89 -0.59
N ASP A 99 -10.40 3.55 0.31
CA ASP A 99 -10.67 4.99 0.27
C ASP A 99 -9.64 5.83 1.03
N ASN A 100 -8.72 5.18 1.76
CA ASN A 100 -7.73 5.85 2.60
C ASN A 100 -6.36 5.94 1.89
N HIS A 101 -5.36 6.45 2.59
CA HIS A 101 -3.97 6.37 2.12
C HIS A 101 -3.52 4.91 2.04
N LEU A 102 -2.65 4.59 1.08
CA LEU A 102 -2.23 3.20 0.85
C LEU A 102 -1.65 2.53 2.10
N TRP A 103 -0.85 3.26 2.89
CA TRP A 103 -0.29 2.72 4.13
C TRP A 103 -1.37 2.38 5.17
N GLN A 104 -2.46 3.18 5.22
CA GLN A 104 -3.59 2.93 6.12
C GLN A 104 -4.39 1.70 5.67
N ASP A 105 -4.66 1.57 4.38
CA ASP A 105 -5.39 0.43 3.83
C ASP A 105 -4.58 -0.88 3.93
N LEU A 106 -3.25 -0.78 3.95
CA LEU A 106 -2.35 -1.90 4.27
C LEU A 106 -2.22 -2.18 5.78
N GLY A 107 -2.83 -1.40 6.67
CA GLY A 107 -2.68 -1.58 8.11
C GLY A 107 -1.30 -1.19 8.65
N LEU A 108 -0.51 -0.46 7.89
CA LEU A 108 0.83 -0.03 8.30
C LEU A 108 0.75 1.20 9.22
N PRO A 109 1.73 1.40 10.12
CA PRO A 109 1.71 2.51 11.07
C PRO A 109 1.97 3.87 10.44
N SER A 110 2.62 3.94 9.28
CA SER A 110 2.94 5.20 8.62
C SER A 110 3.31 5.03 7.14
N ARG A 111 3.26 6.14 6.38
CA ARG A 111 3.77 6.21 5.02
C ARG A 111 5.27 5.87 4.93
N ALA A 112 6.06 6.25 5.93
CA ALA A 112 7.49 5.95 5.93
C ALA A 112 7.76 4.43 5.94
N VAL A 113 7.00 3.68 6.74
CA VAL A 113 7.08 2.21 6.77
C VAL A 113 6.69 1.61 5.42
N LEU A 114 5.62 2.11 4.79
CA LEU A 114 5.25 1.69 3.44
C LEU A 114 6.37 1.98 2.43
N SER A 115 6.94 3.18 2.45
CA SER A 115 8.01 3.56 1.52
C SER A 115 9.25 2.68 1.68
N GLN A 116 9.60 2.32 2.92
CA GLN A 116 10.68 1.39 3.20
C GLN A 116 10.38 -0.03 2.67
N LEU A 117 9.16 -0.51 2.90
CA LEU A 117 8.71 -1.82 2.43
C LEU A 117 8.76 -1.90 0.89
N LEU A 118 8.18 -0.89 0.21
CA LEU A 118 8.23 -0.82 -1.25
C LEU A 118 9.67 -0.67 -1.77
N GLY A 119 10.52 0.09 -1.08
CA GLY A 119 11.94 0.23 -1.41
C GLY A 119 12.73 -1.09 -1.34
N THR A 120 12.33 -1.97 -0.43
CA THR A 120 12.93 -3.30 -0.29
C THR A 120 12.54 -4.22 -1.45
N TYR A 121 11.26 -4.28 -1.78
CA TYR A 121 10.73 -5.27 -2.71
C TYR A 121 10.50 -4.76 -4.14
N PHE A 122 10.40 -3.44 -4.35
CA PHE A 122 10.21 -2.81 -5.66
C PHE A 122 11.13 -1.60 -5.88
N PRO A 123 12.45 -1.71 -5.64
CA PRO A 123 13.34 -0.55 -5.58
C PRO A 123 13.39 0.25 -6.89
N ALA A 124 13.32 -0.41 -8.04
CA ALA A 124 13.35 0.28 -9.33
C ALA A 124 12.05 1.06 -9.61
N LEU A 125 10.89 0.59 -9.10
CA LEU A 125 9.64 1.34 -9.16
C LEU A 125 9.68 2.55 -8.22
N VAL A 126 10.17 2.36 -6.99
CA VAL A 126 10.32 3.45 -6.00
C VAL A 126 11.21 4.57 -6.53
N ALA A 127 12.30 4.24 -7.21
CA ALA A 127 13.19 5.21 -7.83
C ALA A 127 12.49 6.10 -8.89
N ARG A 128 11.39 5.65 -9.49
CA ARG A 128 10.58 6.44 -10.42
C ARG A 128 9.72 7.49 -9.72
N ASN A 129 9.38 7.28 -8.45
CA ASN A 129 8.61 8.23 -7.63
C ASN A 129 9.51 9.32 -7.02
N HIS A 130 10.42 9.88 -7.79
CA HIS A 130 11.40 10.90 -7.35
C HIS A 130 10.77 12.22 -6.90
N GLY A 131 9.49 12.48 -7.23
CA GLY A 131 8.73 13.64 -6.77
C GLY A 131 7.93 13.40 -5.49
N ASP A 132 8.09 12.24 -4.86
CA ASP A 132 7.38 11.82 -3.65
C ASP A 132 5.84 11.95 -3.75
N MET A 133 5.29 11.57 -4.92
CA MET A 133 3.85 11.49 -5.12
C MET A 133 3.25 10.47 -4.16
N LYS A 134 2.03 10.71 -3.68
CA LYS A 134 1.27 9.75 -2.86
C LYS A 134 1.16 8.41 -3.59
N TRP A 135 1.41 7.31 -2.88
CA TRP A 135 1.62 6.01 -3.51
C TRP A 135 0.48 5.54 -4.41
N LYS A 136 -0.78 5.65 -4.00
CA LYS A 136 -1.91 5.30 -4.89
C LYS A 136 -1.89 6.16 -6.16
N LYS A 137 -1.70 7.48 -6.02
CA LYS A 137 -1.63 8.39 -7.17
C LYS A 137 -0.48 8.06 -8.11
N PHE A 138 0.68 7.71 -7.56
CA PHE A 138 1.84 7.32 -8.34
C PHE A 138 1.58 6.04 -9.13
N LEU A 139 1.05 4.98 -8.51
CA LEU A 139 0.75 3.72 -9.19
C LEU A 139 -0.24 3.91 -10.34
N TYR A 140 -1.34 4.60 -10.10
CA TYR A 140 -2.31 4.89 -11.17
C TYR A 140 -1.72 5.80 -12.26
N LYS A 141 -0.84 6.73 -11.91
CA LYS A 141 -0.13 7.55 -12.90
C LYS A 141 0.76 6.69 -13.80
N GLU A 142 1.51 5.74 -13.23
CA GLU A 142 2.33 4.80 -14.02
C GLU A 142 1.47 3.98 -14.99
N LEU A 143 0.28 3.54 -14.59
CA LEU A 143 -0.67 2.86 -15.48
C LEU A 143 -1.20 3.79 -16.58
N CYS A 144 -1.59 5.01 -16.23
CA CYS A 144 -2.04 6.00 -17.21
C CYS A 144 -0.94 6.33 -18.25
N ASP A 145 0.31 6.51 -17.79
CA ASP A 145 1.44 6.80 -18.66
C ASP A 145 1.69 5.64 -19.66
N ARG A 146 1.53 4.39 -19.23
CA ARG A 146 1.63 3.20 -20.11
C ARG A 146 0.51 3.13 -21.12
N ALA A 147 -0.70 3.45 -20.72
CA ALA A 147 -1.87 3.50 -21.59
C ALA A 147 -1.91 4.76 -22.48
N GLN A 148 -0.89 5.62 -22.39
CA GLN A 148 -0.83 6.92 -23.08
C GLN A 148 -2.02 7.84 -22.74
N VAL A 149 -2.59 7.68 -21.56
CA VAL A 149 -3.65 8.54 -21.03
C VAL A 149 -3.02 9.77 -20.40
N LEU A 150 -3.31 10.93 -20.96
CA LEU A 150 -2.78 12.21 -20.46
C LEU A 150 -3.45 12.58 -19.14
N CYS A 151 -2.64 13.07 -18.21
CA CYS A 151 -3.13 13.68 -16.98
C CYS A 151 -3.92 14.98 -17.30
N ARG A 152 -4.78 15.43 -16.35
CA ARG A 152 -5.62 16.64 -16.50
C ARG A 152 -4.85 17.91 -16.83
N ALA A 153 -3.60 18.00 -16.40
CA ALA A 153 -2.74 19.14 -16.64
C ALA A 153 -1.49 18.73 -17.43
N PRO A 154 -0.92 19.62 -18.24
CA PRO A 154 0.26 19.34 -19.03
C PRO A 154 1.52 19.06 -18.18
N SER A 155 1.53 19.57 -16.96
CA SER A 155 2.58 19.23 -15.97
C SER A 155 2.06 19.38 -14.54
N CYS A 156 2.70 18.71 -13.59
CA CYS A 156 2.36 18.84 -12.17
C CYS A 156 2.58 20.27 -11.64
N ALA A 157 3.52 21.01 -12.20
CA ALA A 157 3.85 22.37 -11.75
C ALA A 157 2.70 23.38 -11.94
N VAL A 158 1.79 23.14 -12.88
CA VAL A 158 0.65 24.01 -13.19
C VAL A 158 -0.69 23.35 -12.86
N CYS A 159 -0.68 22.22 -12.15
CA CYS A 159 -1.87 21.46 -11.84
C CYS A 159 -2.60 22.03 -10.62
N SER A 160 -3.89 22.34 -10.76
CA SER A 160 -4.75 22.75 -9.64
C SER A 160 -4.90 21.67 -8.56
N ASP A 161 -4.75 20.42 -8.95
CA ASP A 161 -4.92 19.26 -8.08
C ASP A 161 -3.58 18.76 -7.48
N TYR A 162 -2.52 19.59 -7.55
CA TYR A 162 -1.19 19.21 -7.07
C TYR A 162 -1.21 18.67 -5.64
N ALA A 163 -1.94 19.31 -4.73
CA ALA A 163 -2.02 18.90 -3.34
C ALA A 163 -2.69 17.51 -3.14
N PHE A 164 -3.51 17.06 -4.08
CA PHE A 164 -4.09 15.71 -4.04
C PHE A 164 -3.07 14.63 -4.39
N CYS A 165 -2.10 14.95 -5.23
CA CYS A 165 -1.05 14.01 -5.65
C CYS A 165 0.18 14.06 -4.74
N PHE A 166 0.49 15.26 -4.27
CA PHE A 166 1.67 15.55 -3.43
C PHE A 166 1.22 16.19 -2.12
N GLY A 167 1.91 16.30 -1.18
CA GLY A 167 1.50 16.85 0.12
C GLY A 167 1.36 15.77 1.17
N PRO A 168 1.19 16.17 2.42
CA PRO A 168 1.22 15.25 3.54
C PRO A 168 0.09 14.23 3.45
N GLU A 169 0.37 13.04 3.90
CA GLU A 169 -0.60 11.99 4.17
C GLU A 169 -0.77 11.91 5.68
N GLU A 170 -1.76 12.67 6.18
CA GLU A 170 -2.03 12.79 7.62
C GLU A 170 -3.14 11.82 8.05
N GLY A 171 -3.17 11.53 9.34
CA GLY A 171 -4.20 10.72 9.98
C GLY A 171 -3.61 9.56 10.77
N PRO A 172 -4.37 9.00 11.71
CA PRO A 172 -3.96 7.83 12.47
C PRO A 172 -3.96 6.58 11.59
N ALA A 173 -3.21 5.56 12.01
CA ALA A 173 -3.39 4.22 11.48
C ALA A 173 -4.85 3.78 11.72
N LEU A 174 -5.43 3.08 10.75
CA LEU A 174 -6.79 2.58 10.90
C LEU A 174 -6.81 1.43 11.91
N PRO A 175 -7.82 1.38 12.80
CA PRO A 175 -7.99 0.23 13.68
C PRO A 175 -8.27 -1.03 12.84
N PRO A 176 -7.96 -2.22 13.39
CA PRO A 176 -8.46 -3.47 12.81
C PRO A 176 -9.99 -3.38 12.65
N ARG A 177 -10.52 -3.96 11.61
CA ARG A 177 -11.98 -4.14 11.50
C ARG A 177 -12.37 -5.34 12.35
N ASP A 178 -13.35 -5.12 13.22
CA ASP A 178 -13.98 -6.19 13.99
C ASP A 178 -14.76 -7.16 13.09
#